data_cd378bc1314a6d5850868241826be589
#
_entry.id   cd378bc1314a6d5850868241826be589
#
_cell.length_a   1.000
_cell.length_b   1.000
_cell.length_c   1.000
_cell.angle_alpha   90.00
_cell.angle_beta   90.00
_cell.angle_gamma   90.00
#
_symmetry.space_group_name_H-M   'P 1'
#
loop_
_entity.id
_entity.type
_entity.pdbx_description
1 polymer ?
#
loop_
_entity_poly.entity_id
_entity_poly.type
_entity_poly.pdbx_seq_one_letter_code
_entity_poly.pdbx_strand_id
1 'polypeptide(L)'
;MSEDHSGVVRKVVVASFLGNFVEWFDYATYSYLAVTISRVFFPQGTSRGALIQTFAIFALSFLLRPIGAVLWGCWGDKYGRRWSLSVSILMMAVASFLIGCLPSFAVAGAFAPIGLLVCRMVQGFSASGEYAGAATFLAEYAPAGRRGCYVSIV
;
A
#
# COMPACT_ATOMS: atom_id res chain seq x y z
N MET A 1 1.13 -17.14 31.32
CA MET A 1 1.80 -16.04 30.64
C MET A 1 2.31 -16.41 29.25
N SER A 2 2.42 -17.66 28.86
CA SER A 2 2.91 -18.12 27.55
C SER A 2 1.83 -18.26 26.45
N GLU A 3 0.58 -18.53 26.81
CA GLU A 3 -0.51 -18.69 25.82
C GLU A 3 -0.96 -17.38 25.19
N ASP A 4 -0.93 -16.29 25.92
CA ASP A 4 -1.35 -14.97 25.42
C ASP A 4 -0.33 -14.41 24.39
N HIS A 5 0.96 -14.70 24.56
CA HIS A 5 2.01 -14.31 23.61
C HIS A 5 1.88 -15.00 22.25
N SER A 6 1.53 -16.30 22.23
CA SER A 6 1.38 -17.05 20.96
C SER A 6 0.16 -16.57 20.16
N GLY A 7 -0.93 -16.20 20.85
CA GLY A 7 -2.13 -15.63 20.22
C GLY A 7 -1.89 -14.26 19.59
N VAL A 8 -1.11 -13.40 20.25
CA VAL A 8 -0.74 -12.08 19.72
C VAL A 8 0.17 -12.21 18.51
N VAL A 9 1.22 -13.04 18.59
CA VAL A 9 2.15 -13.28 17.47
C VAL A 9 1.41 -13.79 16.24
N ARG A 10 0.48 -14.76 16.40
CA ARG A 10 -0.32 -15.29 15.30
C ARG A 10 -1.18 -14.22 14.63
N LYS A 11 -1.85 -13.36 15.41
CA LYS A 11 -2.66 -12.26 14.88
C LYS A 11 -1.82 -11.27 14.07
N VAL A 12 -0.62 -10.96 14.55
CA VAL A 12 0.31 -10.05 13.86
C VAL A 12 0.82 -10.66 12.57
N VAL A 13 1.24 -11.91 12.58
CA VAL A 13 1.69 -12.63 11.37
C VAL A 13 0.58 -12.63 10.32
N VAL A 14 -0.66 -12.96 10.71
CA VAL A 14 -1.80 -12.94 9.78
C VAL A 14 -2.09 -11.54 9.25
N ALA A 15 -2.08 -10.53 10.11
CA ALA A 15 -2.31 -9.14 9.67
C ALA A 15 -1.22 -8.66 8.70
N SER A 16 0.06 -8.92 9.00
CA SER A 16 1.18 -8.56 8.12
C SER A 16 1.13 -9.30 6.79
N PHE A 17 0.81 -10.60 6.81
CA PHE A 17 0.63 -11.39 5.59
C PHE A 17 -0.51 -10.85 4.73
N LEU A 18 -1.67 -10.55 5.34
CA LEU A 18 -2.82 -10.00 4.60
C LEU A 18 -2.51 -8.64 4.00
N GLY A 19 -1.81 -7.77 4.73
CA GLY A 19 -1.43 -6.45 4.23
C GLY A 19 -0.49 -6.56 3.03
N ASN A 20 0.57 -7.34 3.14
CA ASN A 20 1.50 -7.61 2.03
C ASN A 20 0.78 -8.24 0.82
N PHE A 21 -0.12 -9.21 1.07
CA PHE A 21 -0.93 -9.81 0.02
C PHE A 21 -1.79 -8.78 -0.72
N VAL A 22 -2.47 -7.89 0.01
CA VAL A 22 -3.30 -6.82 -0.58
C VAL A 22 -2.44 -5.86 -1.40
N GLU A 23 -1.25 -5.48 -0.93
CA GLU A 23 -0.32 -4.64 -1.67
C GLU A 23 0.08 -5.25 -3.02
N TRP A 24 0.53 -6.51 -3.01
CA TRP A 24 0.92 -7.20 -4.25
C TRP A 24 -0.25 -7.45 -5.18
N PHE A 25 -1.42 -7.77 -4.61
CA PHE A 25 -2.65 -7.91 -5.38
C PHE A 25 -3.05 -6.60 -6.07
N ASP A 26 -2.93 -5.46 -5.37
CA ASP A 26 -3.21 -4.14 -5.93
C ASP A 26 -2.26 -3.81 -7.10
N TYR A 27 -0.96 -4.12 -6.98
CA TYR A 27 0.00 -3.93 -8.07
C TYR A 27 -0.30 -4.82 -9.28
N ALA A 28 -0.59 -6.08 -9.05
CA ALA A 28 -0.95 -7.01 -10.11
C ALA A 28 -2.23 -6.57 -10.82
N THR A 29 -3.25 -6.19 -10.05
CA THR A 29 -4.53 -5.71 -10.57
C THR A 29 -4.37 -4.43 -11.38
N TYR A 30 -3.60 -3.46 -10.89
CA TYR A 30 -3.34 -2.23 -11.64
C TYR A 30 -2.60 -2.48 -12.94
N SER A 31 -1.57 -3.33 -12.92
CA SER A 31 -0.82 -3.69 -14.12
C SER A 31 -1.71 -4.42 -15.14
N TYR A 32 -2.54 -5.34 -14.68
CA TYR A 32 -3.48 -6.09 -15.52
C TYR A 32 -4.56 -5.19 -16.13
N LEU A 33 -5.08 -4.27 -15.34
CA LEU A 33 -6.12 -3.32 -15.75
C LEU A 33 -5.56 -2.04 -16.39
N ALA A 34 -4.24 -1.91 -16.58
CA ALA A 34 -3.61 -0.68 -17.08
C ALA A 34 -4.23 -0.17 -18.39
N VAL A 35 -4.57 -1.09 -19.31
CA VAL A 35 -5.24 -0.74 -20.58
C VAL A 35 -6.64 -0.17 -20.34
N THR A 36 -7.40 -0.77 -19.43
CA THR A 36 -8.75 -0.30 -19.08
C THR A 36 -8.68 1.05 -18.38
N ILE A 37 -7.79 1.19 -17.40
CA ILE A 37 -7.53 2.43 -16.66
C ILE A 37 -7.14 3.54 -17.62
N SER A 38 -6.25 3.25 -18.57
CA SER A 38 -5.81 4.24 -19.56
C SER A 38 -6.98 4.78 -20.43
N ARG A 39 -7.90 3.92 -20.81
CA ARG A 39 -9.09 4.31 -21.61
C ARG A 39 -10.11 5.10 -20.81
N VAL A 40 -10.28 4.75 -19.52
CA VAL A 40 -11.28 5.38 -18.65
C VAL A 40 -10.82 6.74 -18.14
N PHE A 41 -9.55 6.86 -17.78
CA PHE A 41 -9.00 8.08 -17.16
C PHE A 41 -8.24 8.99 -18.13
N PHE A 42 -7.74 8.47 -19.25
CA PHE A 42 -6.96 9.22 -20.24
C PHE A 42 -7.46 9.02 -21.68
N PRO A 43 -8.75 9.29 -21.97
CA PRO A 43 -9.29 9.07 -23.32
C PRO A 43 -8.74 10.06 -24.36
N GLN A 44 -8.10 11.14 -23.93
CA GLN A 44 -7.56 12.18 -24.78
C GLN A 44 -6.13 11.84 -25.20
N GLY A 45 -5.93 11.59 -26.49
CA GLY A 45 -4.60 11.31 -27.04
C GLY A 45 -4.47 9.94 -27.70
N THR A 46 -3.24 9.54 -27.96
CA THR A 46 -2.94 8.22 -28.52
C THR A 46 -3.04 7.15 -27.44
N SER A 47 -3.45 5.93 -27.80
CA SER A 47 -3.51 4.80 -26.85
C SER A 47 -2.18 4.53 -26.16
N ARG A 48 -1.04 4.79 -26.84
CA ARG A 48 0.29 4.68 -26.25
C ARG A 48 0.54 5.77 -25.21
N GLY A 49 0.13 7.02 -25.50
CA GLY A 49 0.26 8.15 -24.56
C GLY A 49 -0.55 7.92 -23.28
N ALA A 50 -1.77 7.43 -23.39
CA ALA A 50 -2.62 7.10 -22.25
C ALA A 50 -2.02 5.99 -21.36
N LEU A 51 -1.43 4.96 -21.96
CA LEU A 51 -0.72 3.92 -21.22
C LEU A 51 0.53 4.46 -20.51
N ILE A 52 1.31 5.31 -21.17
CA ILE A 52 2.48 5.95 -20.54
C ILE A 52 2.06 6.77 -19.32
N GLN A 53 0.99 7.55 -19.42
CA GLN A 53 0.45 8.33 -18.30
C GLN A 53 -0.01 7.43 -17.15
N THR A 54 -0.69 6.32 -17.45
CA THR A 54 -1.12 5.34 -16.45
C THR A 54 0.07 4.75 -15.71
N PHE A 55 1.11 4.31 -16.40
CA PHE A 55 2.32 3.79 -15.77
C PHE A 55 3.17 4.87 -15.09
N ALA A 56 3.16 6.11 -15.58
CA ALA A 56 3.82 7.23 -14.93
C ALA A 56 3.21 7.52 -13.54
N ILE A 57 1.88 7.51 -13.43
CA ILE A 57 1.19 7.63 -12.14
C ILE A 57 1.60 6.49 -11.19
N PHE A 58 1.66 5.27 -11.70
CA PHE A 58 2.12 4.12 -10.91
C PHE A 58 3.56 4.29 -10.45
N ALA A 59 4.47 4.71 -11.33
CA ALA A 59 5.86 4.96 -11.00
C ALA A 59 6.03 6.09 -9.97
N LEU A 60 5.25 7.18 -10.08
CA LEU A 60 5.26 8.29 -9.13
C LEU A 60 4.88 7.84 -7.71
N SER A 61 4.01 6.84 -7.56
CA SER A 61 3.67 6.30 -6.23
C SER A 61 4.88 5.69 -5.51
N PHE A 62 5.84 5.14 -6.25
CA PHE A 62 7.07 4.60 -5.66
C PHE A 62 8.03 5.69 -5.16
N LEU A 63 7.99 6.90 -5.73
CA LEU A 63 8.82 8.03 -5.27
C LEU A 63 8.42 8.51 -3.87
N LEU A 64 7.18 8.27 -3.46
CA LEU A 64 6.74 8.61 -2.09
C LEU A 64 7.13 7.56 -1.04
N ARG A 65 7.54 6.37 -1.43
CA ARG A 65 7.93 5.31 -0.49
C ARG A 65 9.09 5.69 0.43
N PRO A 66 10.21 6.27 -0.04
CA PRO A 66 11.29 6.70 0.86
C PRO A 66 10.83 7.74 1.88
N ILE A 67 10.00 8.70 1.43
CA ILE A 67 9.43 9.74 2.31
C ILE A 67 8.51 9.11 3.35
N GLY A 68 7.62 8.22 2.90
CA GLY A 68 6.72 7.48 3.76
C GLY A 68 7.47 6.61 4.77
N ALA A 69 8.54 5.92 4.37
CA ALA A 69 9.32 5.07 5.26
C ALA A 69 9.92 5.86 6.45
N VAL A 70 10.45 7.06 6.18
CA VAL A 70 10.98 7.94 7.24
C VAL A 70 9.86 8.40 8.18
N LEU A 71 8.75 8.89 7.63
CA LEU A 71 7.64 9.41 8.43
C LEU A 71 6.95 8.31 9.25
N TRP A 72 6.66 7.16 8.64
CA TRP A 72 6.08 6.03 9.36
C TRP A 72 7.03 5.45 10.42
N GLY A 73 8.35 5.44 10.16
CA GLY A 73 9.36 5.09 11.16
C GLY A 73 9.27 6.00 12.38
N CYS A 74 9.33 7.32 12.18
CA CYS A 74 9.23 8.30 13.26
C CYS A 74 7.89 8.22 14.01
N TRP A 75 6.78 8.02 13.31
CA TRP A 75 5.46 7.86 13.93
C TRP A 75 5.34 6.53 14.67
N GLY A 76 5.89 5.46 14.12
CA GLY A 76 5.94 4.16 14.77
C GLY A 76 6.71 4.17 16.09
N ASP A 77 7.82 4.92 16.15
CA ASP A 77 8.59 5.08 17.37
C ASP A 77 7.88 5.98 18.40
N LYS A 78 7.11 6.99 17.94
CA LYS A 78 6.40 7.94 18.82
C LYS A 78 5.07 7.42 19.33
N TYR A 79 4.24 6.81 18.45
CA TYR A 79 2.87 6.39 18.76
C TYR A 79 2.72 4.88 18.95
N GLY A 80 3.78 4.15 18.71
CA GLY A 80 3.81 2.69 18.77
C GLY A 80 3.61 2.02 17.41
N ARG A 81 4.34 0.96 17.18
CA ARG A 81 4.40 0.24 15.90
C ARG A 81 3.06 -0.36 15.48
N ARG A 82 2.27 -0.85 16.44
CA ARG A 82 0.94 -1.39 16.19
C ARG A 82 -0.01 -0.32 15.62
N TRP A 83 0.03 0.88 16.17
CA TRP A 83 -0.80 1.99 15.69
C TRP A 83 -0.40 2.39 14.26
N SER A 84 0.89 2.58 14.03
CA SER A 84 1.45 2.94 12.72
C SER A 84 1.03 1.92 11.64
N LEU A 85 1.20 0.62 11.92
CA LEU A 85 0.81 -0.45 10.99
C LEU A 85 -0.71 -0.47 10.71
N SER A 86 -1.54 -0.30 11.75
CA SER A 86 -2.99 -0.30 11.56
C SER A 86 -3.47 0.88 10.72
N VAL A 87 -2.91 2.07 10.93
CA VAL A 87 -3.27 3.27 10.17
C VAL A 87 -2.79 3.18 8.73
N SER A 88 -1.58 2.63 8.48
CA SER A 88 -1.08 2.45 7.11
C SER A 88 -1.96 1.49 6.31
N ILE A 89 -2.34 0.34 6.87
CA ILE A 89 -3.23 -0.62 6.22
C ILE A 89 -4.60 0.02 5.93
N LEU A 90 -5.16 0.76 6.89
CA LEU A 90 -6.44 1.43 6.71
C LEU A 90 -6.38 2.49 5.60
N MET A 91 -5.32 3.30 5.57
CA MET A 91 -5.12 4.29 4.50
C MET A 91 -5.03 3.65 3.12
N MET A 92 -4.30 2.53 3.01
CA MET A 92 -4.21 1.77 1.77
C MET A 92 -5.56 1.23 1.32
N ALA A 93 -6.32 0.63 2.24
CA ALA A 93 -7.65 0.09 1.96
C ALA A 93 -8.63 1.19 1.50
N VAL A 94 -8.63 2.34 2.18
CA VAL A 94 -9.46 3.50 1.81
C VAL A 94 -9.06 4.03 0.43
N ALA A 95 -7.77 4.18 0.15
CA ALA A 95 -7.30 4.65 -1.15
C ALA A 95 -7.68 3.68 -2.28
N SER A 96 -7.55 2.37 -2.07
CA SER A 96 -7.97 1.34 -3.04
C SER A 96 -9.49 1.40 -3.29
N PHE A 97 -10.27 1.54 -2.23
CA PHE A 97 -11.72 1.71 -2.35
C PHE A 97 -12.09 2.97 -3.13
N LEU A 98 -11.44 4.10 -2.83
CA LEU A 98 -11.68 5.37 -3.52
C LEU A 98 -11.35 5.28 -5.01
N ILE A 99 -10.29 4.57 -5.41
CA ILE A 99 -9.97 4.35 -6.84
C ILE A 99 -11.14 3.66 -7.54
N GLY A 100 -11.77 2.66 -6.90
CA GLY A 100 -12.95 1.99 -7.45
C GLY A 100 -14.20 2.87 -7.56
N CYS A 101 -14.29 3.91 -6.72
CA CYS A 101 -15.40 4.87 -6.73
C CYS A 101 -15.15 6.10 -7.62
N LEU A 102 -13.94 6.28 -8.17
CA LEU A 102 -13.62 7.44 -9.00
C LEU A 102 -14.48 7.47 -10.27
N PRO A 103 -15.09 8.61 -10.59
CA PRO A 103 -15.81 8.79 -11.84
C PRO A 103 -14.85 8.76 -13.03
N SER A 104 -15.34 8.27 -14.18
CA SER A 104 -14.57 8.28 -15.43
C SER A 104 -14.28 9.71 -15.91
N PHE A 105 -13.32 9.84 -16.81
CA PHE A 105 -13.01 11.13 -17.46
C PHE A 105 -14.24 11.75 -18.16
N ALA A 106 -15.14 10.92 -18.70
CA ALA A 106 -16.36 11.41 -19.34
C ALA A 106 -17.30 12.17 -18.39
N VAL A 107 -17.25 11.85 -17.09
CA VAL A 107 -18.11 12.47 -16.06
C VAL A 107 -17.38 13.61 -15.33
N ALA A 108 -16.14 13.38 -14.91
CA ALA A 108 -15.38 14.30 -14.06
C ALA A 108 -14.28 15.08 -14.81
N GLY A 109 -14.07 14.84 -16.10
CA GLY A 109 -13.02 15.51 -16.86
C GLY A 109 -11.64 15.34 -16.24
N ALA A 110 -10.89 16.43 -16.16
CA ALA A 110 -9.52 16.44 -15.62
C ALA A 110 -9.41 16.04 -14.12
N PHE A 111 -10.52 16.08 -13.37
CA PHE A 111 -10.52 15.65 -11.95
C PHE A 111 -10.34 14.14 -11.82
N ALA A 112 -10.74 13.33 -12.79
CA ALA A 112 -10.61 11.89 -12.74
C ALA A 112 -9.13 11.43 -12.69
N PRO A 113 -8.23 11.83 -13.59
CA PRO A 113 -6.82 11.47 -13.52
C PRO A 113 -6.10 12.08 -12.30
N ILE A 114 -6.50 13.28 -11.84
CA ILE A 114 -5.95 13.88 -10.63
C ILE A 114 -6.35 13.06 -9.41
N GLY A 115 -7.61 12.64 -9.31
CA GLY A 115 -8.07 11.77 -8.24
C GLY A 115 -7.33 10.43 -8.22
N LEU A 116 -7.12 9.83 -9.39
CA LEU A 116 -6.32 8.60 -9.52
C LEU A 116 -4.88 8.81 -9.04
N LEU A 117 -4.24 9.91 -9.45
CA LEU A 117 -2.89 10.27 -9.00
C LEU A 117 -2.83 10.40 -7.48
N VAL A 118 -3.72 11.18 -6.86
CA VAL A 118 -3.75 11.39 -5.41
C VAL A 118 -3.94 10.07 -4.66
N CYS A 119 -4.90 9.24 -5.08
CA CYS A 119 -5.11 7.93 -4.45
C CYS A 119 -3.87 7.03 -4.58
N ARG A 120 -3.20 7.02 -5.73
CA ARG A 120 -1.96 6.28 -5.94
C ARG A 120 -0.79 6.79 -5.08
N MET A 121 -0.69 8.10 -4.90
CA MET A 121 0.31 8.70 -4.01
C MET A 121 0.04 8.29 -2.54
N VAL A 122 -1.21 8.30 -2.09
CA VAL A 122 -1.60 7.84 -0.76
C VAL A 122 -1.27 6.34 -0.57
N GLN A 123 -1.55 5.50 -1.57
CA GLN A 123 -1.19 4.08 -1.53
C GLN A 123 0.32 3.88 -1.42
N GLY A 124 1.13 4.55 -2.27
CA GLY A 124 2.59 4.45 -2.23
C GLY A 124 3.19 4.92 -0.90
N PHE A 125 2.65 6.00 -0.34
CA PHE A 125 3.03 6.50 0.99
C PHE A 125 2.67 5.48 2.09
N SER A 126 1.47 4.91 2.04
CA SER A 126 0.97 3.96 3.03
C SER A 126 1.75 2.64 3.03
N ALA A 127 1.99 2.08 1.85
CA ALA A 127 2.69 0.81 1.67
C ALA A 127 4.10 0.80 2.29
N SER A 128 4.79 1.95 2.32
CA SER A 128 6.11 2.04 2.95
C SER A 128 6.10 1.83 4.47
N GLY A 129 5.02 2.24 5.13
CA GLY A 129 4.83 2.04 6.57
C GLY A 129 4.51 0.60 6.94
N GLU A 130 3.79 -0.07 6.06
CA GLU A 130 3.38 -1.45 6.27
C GLU A 130 4.58 -2.40 6.26
N TYR A 131 5.39 -2.36 5.21
CA TYR A 131 6.55 -3.24 5.06
C TYR A 131 7.58 -3.07 6.19
N ALA A 132 8.01 -1.83 6.45
CA ALA A 132 9.00 -1.54 7.49
C ALA A 132 8.44 -1.82 8.91
N GLY A 133 7.17 -1.45 9.14
CA GLY A 133 6.48 -1.68 10.40
C GLY A 133 6.27 -3.16 10.71
N ALA A 134 5.82 -3.94 9.73
CA ALA A 134 5.60 -5.37 9.88
C ALA A 134 6.89 -6.15 10.14
N ALA A 135 7.95 -5.88 9.37
CA ALA A 135 9.24 -6.55 9.53
C ALA A 135 9.84 -6.30 10.92
N THR A 136 9.87 -5.05 11.38
CA THR A 136 10.37 -4.70 12.71
C THR A 136 9.49 -5.27 13.82
N PHE A 137 8.17 -5.18 13.69
CA PHE A 137 7.25 -5.72 14.68
C PHE A 137 7.42 -7.24 14.84
N LEU A 138 7.50 -7.98 13.72
CA LEU A 138 7.75 -9.42 13.74
C LEU A 138 9.12 -9.77 14.33
N ALA A 139 10.16 -8.97 14.04
CA ALA A 139 11.48 -9.18 14.61
C ALA A 139 11.51 -9.00 16.15
N GLU A 140 10.73 -8.06 16.69
CA GLU A 140 10.61 -7.80 18.12
C GLU A 140 9.86 -8.92 18.88
N TYR A 141 8.78 -9.43 18.28
CA TYR A 141 7.92 -10.45 18.90
C TYR A 141 8.32 -11.89 18.59
N ALA A 142 9.21 -12.11 17.63
CA ALA A 142 9.65 -13.45 17.25
C ALA A 142 10.54 -14.08 18.34
N PRO A 143 10.39 -15.39 18.60
CA PRO A 143 11.25 -16.13 19.54
C PRO A 143 12.72 -16.02 19.15
N ALA A 144 13.59 -15.98 20.17
CA ALA A 144 15.03 -16.00 19.97
C ALA A 144 15.44 -17.22 19.11
N GLY A 145 16.23 -16.98 18.05
CA GLY A 145 16.68 -18.01 17.12
C GLY A 145 15.76 -18.28 15.93
N ARG A 146 14.54 -17.71 15.88
CA ARG A 146 13.61 -17.88 14.74
C ARG A 146 13.17 -16.55 14.08
N ARG A 147 13.84 -15.46 14.43
CA ARG A 147 13.49 -14.11 13.92
C ARG A 147 13.49 -14.03 12.40
N GLY A 148 14.50 -14.62 11.74
CA GLY A 148 14.57 -14.64 10.28
C GLY A 148 13.39 -15.37 9.63
N CYS A 149 12.94 -16.48 10.20
CA CYS A 149 11.78 -17.23 9.70
C CYS A 149 10.48 -16.43 9.81
N TYR A 150 10.27 -15.70 10.91
CA TYR A 150 9.06 -14.88 11.07
C TYR A 150 9.08 -13.63 10.17
N VAL A 151 10.24 -12.98 10.04
CA VAL A 151 10.39 -11.80 9.17
C VAL A 151 10.27 -12.17 7.68
N SER A 152 10.65 -13.38 7.28
CA SER A 152 10.53 -13.83 5.88
C SER A 152 9.08 -14.08 5.42
N ILE A 153 8.09 -14.00 6.32
CA ILE A 153 6.66 -14.11 5.97
C ILE A 153 6.12 -12.79 5.41
N VAL A 154 6.80 -11.67 5.65
CA VAL A 154 6.49 -10.34 5.12
C VAL A 154 7.21 -10.13 3.79
#